data_2fbe0b22feb29259e53ea1234b7311f4
#
_entry.id   2fbe0b22feb29259e53ea1234b7311f4
#
_cell.length_a   1.000
_cell.length_b   1.000
_cell.length_c   1.000
_cell.angle_alpha   90.00
_cell.angle_beta   90.00
_cell.angle_gamma   90.00
#
_symmetry.space_group_name_H-M   'P 1'
#
loop_
_entity.id
_entity.type
_entity.pdbx_description
1 polymer ?
#
loop_
_entity_poly.entity_id
_entity_poly.type
_entity_poly.pdbx_seq_one_letter_code
_entity_poly.pdbx_strand_id
1 'polypeptide(L)'
;MGKYASGKRSLAISDRSGMAFPYDEMVREWNGSLVHFSEFEAKQPQLEPKPVGSDPQALYNPRPQPASKVSLTLLGNNPFTSVIYSGTTYVNVFSQDHQRAAGSVVRFRGPPIVTSAGPAGSDLIEQPKLKNLQAFATIPTFDNVSDLNNTSGFTIALGQIDAAGNVTGATTTDPLTDPINYFYITSTSNATLGNVKGGGDNNSAGPVTLEVVNG
;
A
#
# COMPACT_ATOMS: atom_id res chain seq x y z
N MET A 1 55.83 15.46 56.70
CA MET A 1 54.62 16.19 56.32
C MET A 1 54.30 15.80 54.87
N GLY A 2 53.20 15.11 54.65
CA GLY A 2 52.74 14.83 53.31
C GLY A 2 52.39 16.13 52.56
N LYS A 3 53.00 16.38 51.40
CA LYS A 3 52.63 17.46 50.53
C LYS A 3 51.28 17.11 49.88
N TYR A 4 50.22 17.71 50.37
CA TYR A 4 48.93 17.60 49.69
C TYR A 4 49.00 18.41 48.39
N ALA A 5 48.77 17.73 47.27
CA ALA A 5 48.61 18.42 45.98
C ALA A 5 47.37 19.29 46.05
N SER A 6 47.49 20.57 45.82
CA SER A 6 46.37 21.54 45.82
C SER A 6 46.42 22.46 44.61
N GLY A 7 45.33 22.56 43.88
CA GLY A 7 45.16 23.47 42.77
C GLY A 7 46.21 23.30 41.66
N LYS A 8 46.93 24.34 41.30
CA LYS A 8 47.95 24.38 40.23
C LYS A 8 49.11 23.41 40.38
N ARG A 9 49.27 22.80 41.54
CA ARG A 9 50.36 21.85 41.84
C ARG A 9 49.86 20.42 41.99
N SER A 10 48.63 20.17 41.68
CA SER A 10 48.10 18.81 41.65
C SER A 10 48.72 18.02 40.52
N LEU A 11 48.93 16.75 40.74
CA LEU A 11 49.43 15.77 39.76
C LEU A 11 48.27 14.92 39.29
N ALA A 12 48.24 14.59 38.00
CA ALA A 12 47.36 13.60 37.42
C ALA A 12 48.19 12.53 36.74
N ILE A 13 47.63 11.33 36.64
CA ILE A 13 48.25 10.18 35.95
C ILE A 13 47.76 10.20 34.51
N SER A 14 48.70 10.11 33.56
CA SER A 14 48.35 9.97 32.12
C SER A 14 47.80 8.54 31.89
N ASP A 15 46.65 8.48 31.23
CA ASP A 15 46.01 7.20 30.85
C ASP A 15 46.86 6.40 29.84
N ARG A 16 47.81 7.07 29.15
CA ARG A 16 48.67 6.42 28.14
C ARG A 16 49.92 5.83 28.72
N SER A 17 50.70 6.61 29.46
CA SER A 17 51.99 6.19 30.02
C SER A 17 51.89 5.71 31.45
N GLY A 18 50.83 6.03 32.20
CA GLY A 18 50.73 5.77 33.63
C GLY A 18 51.63 6.66 34.48
N MET A 19 52.32 7.64 33.92
CA MET A 19 53.19 8.57 34.64
C MET A 19 52.40 9.72 35.19
N ALA A 20 52.89 10.28 36.30
CA ALA A 20 52.28 11.44 36.94
C ALA A 20 52.86 12.75 36.39
N PHE A 21 51.98 13.62 35.87
CA PHE A 21 52.28 14.92 35.29
C PHE A 21 51.51 16.02 36.04
N PRO A 22 51.95 17.31 35.95
CA PRO A 22 51.13 18.43 36.41
C PRO A 22 49.74 18.41 35.79
N TYR A 23 48.71 18.64 36.58
CA TYR A 23 47.32 18.56 36.08
C TYR A 23 47.02 19.64 35.06
N ASP A 24 47.66 20.81 35.12
CA ASP A 24 47.50 21.91 34.18
C ASP A 24 48.09 21.63 32.78
N GLU A 25 48.97 20.62 32.68
CA GLU A 25 49.53 20.16 31.39
C GLU A 25 48.79 18.96 30.79
N MET A 26 47.68 18.51 31.45
CA MET A 26 46.89 17.41 30.95
C MET A 26 45.83 17.84 29.97
N VAL A 27 45.71 17.09 28.87
CA VAL A 27 44.75 17.35 27.78
C VAL A 27 43.87 16.11 27.58
N ARG A 28 42.62 16.34 27.26
CA ARG A 28 41.72 15.24 26.94
C ARG A 28 41.77 14.91 25.46
N GLU A 29 42.03 13.68 25.10
CA GLU A 29 42.00 13.17 23.73
C GLU A 29 40.56 12.96 23.21
N TRP A 30 40.46 12.73 21.92
CA TRP A 30 39.21 12.45 21.21
C TRP A 30 38.47 11.18 21.70
N ASN A 31 39.21 10.20 22.24
CA ASN A 31 38.69 8.97 22.81
C ASN A 31 38.24 9.12 24.28
N GLY A 32 38.45 10.31 24.87
CA GLY A 32 38.12 10.63 26.25
C GLY A 32 39.25 10.42 27.25
N SER A 33 40.39 9.85 26.85
CA SER A 33 41.58 9.64 27.71
C SER A 33 42.19 10.96 28.15
N LEU A 34 42.64 11.04 29.36
CA LEU A 34 43.36 12.20 29.91
C LEU A 34 44.87 11.90 29.83
N VAL A 35 45.58 12.66 28.97
CA VAL A 35 46.97 12.45 28.68
C VAL A 35 47.78 13.75 28.84
N HIS A 36 49.09 13.64 29.06
CA HIS A 36 49.96 14.80 29.01
C HIS A 36 50.07 15.36 27.60
N PHE A 37 50.20 16.68 27.41
CA PHE A 37 50.23 17.34 26.08
C PHE A 37 51.33 16.76 25.16
N SER A 38 52.44 16.27 25.69
CA SER A 38 53.52 15.62 24.93
C SER A 38 53.14 14.25 24.36
N GLU A 39 52.13 13.63 24.96
CA GLU A 39 51.58 12.33 24.53
C GLU A 39 50.29 12.45 23.74
N PHE A 40 49.82 13.69 23.53
CA PHE A 40 48.57 13.98 22.84
C PHE A 40 48.64 13.53 21.38
N GLU A 41 47.61 12.79 20.98
CA GLU A 41 47.43 12.35 19.60
C GLU A 41 46.13 12.85 19.05
N ALA A 42 46.21 13.55 17.93
CA ALA A 42 45.03 14.06 17.25
C ALA A 42 44.23 12.91 16.65
N LYS A 43 42.94 13.08 16.57
CA LYS A 43 42.05 12.11 15.92
C LYS A 43 42.44 11.91 14.46
N GLN A 44 42.59 10.66 14.07
CA GLN A 44 42.89 10.31 12.68
C GLN A 44 41.76 10.77 11.75
N PRO A 45 42.08 11.47 10.66
CA PRO A 45 41.05 11.96 9.71
C PRO A 45 40.17 10.86 9.12
N GLN A 46 40.67 9.64 9.09
CA GLN A 46 39.92 8.48 8.58
C GLN A 46 38.76 8.07 9.50
N LEU A 47 38.82 8.43 10.79
CA LEU A 47 37.77 8.17 11.77
C LEU A 47 36.65 9.23 11.74
N GLU A 48 36.84 10.30 10.99
CA GLU A 48 35.80 11.29 10.74
C GLU A 48 35.00 10.87 9.51
N PRO A 49 33.65 10.84 9.61
CA PRO A 49 32.85 10.58 8.44
C PRO A 49 33.13 11.68 7.42
N LYS A 50 33.51 11.30 6.20
CA LYS A 50 33.67 12.25 5.11
C LYS A 50 32.37 13.04 4.96
N PRO A 51 32.42 14.36 4.88
CA PRO A 51 31.23 15.14 4.55
C PRO A 51 30.77 14.66 3.18
N VAL A 52 29.65 13.96 3.16
CA VAL A 52 28.98 13.59 1.92
C VAL A 52 28.41 14.90 1.37
N GLY A 53 28.95 15.36 0.25
CA GLY A 53 28.37 16.49 -0.47
C GLY A 53 26.92 16.16 -0.74
N SER A 54 26.00 17.10 -0.47
CA SER A 54 24.60 16.90 -0.80
C SER A 54 24.49 16.60 -2.29
N ASP A 55 23.94 15.45 -2.63
CA ASP A 55 23.60 15.14 -4.00
C ASP A 55 22.53 16.16 -4.47
N PRO A 56 22.84 17.02 -5.46
CA PRO A 56 21.85 18.00 -5.93
C PRO A 56 20.61 17.36 -6.56
N GLN A 57 20.66 16.06 -6.86
CA GLN A 57 19.52 15.28 -7.35
C GLN A 57 18.77 14.58 -6.22
N ALA A 58 19.34 14.51 -5.02
CA ALA A 58 18.67 13.91 -3.87
C ALA A 58 17.64 14.89 -3.27
N LEU A 59 16.42 14.46 -3.20
CA LEU A 59 15.37 15.22 -2.51
C LEU A 59 15.55 15.08 -1.00
N TYR A 60 15.65 16.19 -0.29
CA TYR A 60 15.82 16.22 1.17
C TYR A 60 14.68 15.50 1.90
N ASN A 61 13.46 15.67 1.46
CA ASN A 61 12.26 15.00 1.96
C ASN A 61 11.41 14.52 0.79
N PRO A 62 11.77 13.42 0.13
CA PRO A 62 10.96 12.92 -0.96
C PRO A 62 9.58 12.50 -0.43
N ARG A 63 8.55 13.16 -0.93
CA ARG A 63 7.16 12.75 -0.73
C ARG A 63 6.59 12.43 -2.11
N PRO A 64 6.94 11.29 -2.69
CA PRO A 64 6.36 10.88 -3.95
C PRO A 64 4.85 10.78 -3.75
N GLN A 65 4.10 11.34 -4.69
CA GLN A 65 2.68 11.07 -4.75
C GLN A 65 2.53 9.55 -4.84
N PRO A 66 1.78 8.91 -3.94
CA PRO A 66 1.55 7.49 -4.05
C PRO A 66 1.00 7.23 -5.44
N ALA A 67 1.67 6.37 -6.20
CA ALA A 67 1.14 5.93 -7.48
C ALA A 67 -0.28 5.43 -7.20
N SER A 68 -1.26 6.00 -7.90
CA SER A 68 -2.64 5.56 -7.84
C SER A 68 -2.66 4.11 -8.33
N LYS A 69 -2.49 3.17 -7.40
CA LYS A 69 -2.62 1.75 -7.71
C LYS A 69 -4.10 1.54 -7.99
N VAL A 70 -4.40 1.28 -9.23
CA VAL A 70 -5.72 0.84 -9.63
C VAL A 70 -5.92 -0.53 -9.00
N SER A 71 -6.49 -0.57 -7.82
CA SER A 71 -6.66 -1.78 -7.03
C SER A 71 -7.98 -2.46 -7.40
N LEU A 72 -8.00 -3.78 -7.24
CA LEU A 72 -9.24 -4.53 -7.19
C LEU A 72 -10.00 -4.13 -5.92
N THR A 73 -11.26 -3.74 -6.08
CA THR A 73 -12.16 -3.52 -4.96
C THR A 73 -12.93 -4.80 -4.70
N LEU A 74 -12.84 -5.34 -3.51
CA LEU A 74 -13.64 -6.49 -3.10
C LEU A 74 -15.10 -6.05 -2.96
N LEU A 75 -15.99 -6.80 -3.57
CA LEU A 75 -17.44 -6.61 -3.47
C LEU A 75 -17.98 -7.47 -2.31
N GLY A 76 -19.09 -7.03 -1.72
CA GLY A 76 -19.77 -7.79 -0.68
C GLY A 76 -20.42 -9.08 -1.19
N ASN A 77 -21.15 -9.74 -0.31
CA ASN A 77 -21.93 -10.94 -0.66
C ASN A 77 -23.08 -10.58 -1.61
N ASN A 78 -23.21 -11.33 -2.71
CA ASN A 78 -24.25 -11.13 -3.72
C ASN A 78 -24.38 -9.66 -4.15
N PRO A 79 -23.32 -9.05 -4.68
CA PRO A 79 -23.27 -7.61 -4.91
C PRO A 79 -24.07 -7.17 -6.13
N PHE A 80 -24.50 -8.10 -6.97
CA PHE A 80 -25.20 -7.84 -8.21
C PHE A 80 -26.71 -7.96 -8.03
N THR A 81 -27.47 -7.06 -8.63
CA THR A 81 -28.93 -7.14 -8.66
C THR A 81 -29.40 -6.89 -10.10
N SER A 82 -30.10 -7.86 -10.68
CA SER A 82 -30.69 -7.71 -12.01
C SER A 82 -31.85 -6.75 -12.01
N VAL A 83 -31.99 -5.95 -13.06
CA VAL A 83 -33.13 -5.06 -13.28
C VAL A 83 -33.51 -5.11 -14.74
N ILE A 84 -34.80 -5.21 -15.01
CA ILE A 84 -35.33 -5.15 -16.39
C ILE A 84 -36.07 -3.86 -16.57
N TYR A 85 -35.60 -3.04 -17.50
CA TYR A 85 -36.26 -1.80 -17.89
C TYR A 85 -36.32 -1.65 -19.41
N SER A 86 -37.48 -1.42 -19.94
CA SER A 86 -37.72 -1.24 -21.39
C SER A 86 -37.09 -2.36 -22.25
N GLY A 87 -37.18 -3.62 -21.81
CA GLY A 87 -36.63 -4.77 -22.55
C GLY A 87 -35.10 -4.93 -22.46
N THR A 88 -34.43 -4.05 -21.74
CA THR A 88 -32.98 -4.13 -21.51
C THR A 88 -32.70 -4.60 -20.11
N THR A 89 -31.71 -5.46 -19.95
CA THR A 89 -31.23 -5.91 -18.65
C THR A 89 -30.11 -4.99 -18.16
N TYR A 90 -30.30 -4.48 -16.98
CA TYR A 90 -29.30 -3.74 -16.22
C TYR A 90 -28.88 -4.56 -15.01
N VAL A 91 -27.67 -4.35 -14.55
CA VAL A 91 -27.18 -4.96 -13.30
C VAL A 91 -26.69 -3.84 -12.40
N ASN A 92 -27.38 -3.64 -11.30
CA ASN A 92 -26.93 -2.77 -10.23
C ASN A 92 -25.85 -3.49 -9.43
N VAL A 93 -24.76 -2.81 -9.14
CA VAL A 93 -23.61 -3.33 -8.41
C VAL A 93 -23.45 -2.53 -7.14
N PHE A 94 -23.47 -3.21 -6.01
CA PHE A 94 -23.15 -2.63 -4.72
C PHE A 94 -21.65 -2.66 -4.48
N SER A 95 -21.05 -1.50 -4.31
CA SER A 95 -19.64 -1.34 -3.98
C SER A 95 -19.49 -0.11 -3.10
N GLN A 96 -19.29 -0.33 -1.81
CA GLN A 96 -19.22 0.73 -0.81
C GLN A 96 -18.14 1.76 -1.18
N ASP A 97 -18.53 3.05 -1.20
CA ASP A 97 -17.65 4.20 -1.48
C ASP A 97 -16.68 3.97 -2.65
N HIS A 98 -17.23 3.57 -3.79
CA HIS A 98 -16.42 3.06 -4.89
C HIS A 98 -15.57 4.11 -5.61
N GLN A 99 -15.81 5.40 -5.43
CA GLN A 99 -15.07 6.54 -6.00
C GLN A 99 -14.83 6.46 -7.53
N ARG A 100 -15.64 5.70 -8.25
CA ARG A 100 -15.51 5.52 -9.68
C ARG A 100 -16.25 6.62 -10.43
N ALA A 101 -15.68 7.07 -11.54
CA ALA A 101 -16.35 8.05 -12.41
C ALA A 101 -17.31 7.37 -13.38
N ALA A 102 -18.41 8.06 -13.73
CA ALA A 102 -19.29 7.61 -14.80
C ALA A 102 -18.51 7.46 -16.11
N GLY A 103 -18.84 6.45 -16.90
CA GLY A 103 -18.16 6.14 -18.15
C GLY A 103 -16.84 5.39 -18.00
N SER A 104 -16.34 5.14 -16.77
CA SER A 104 -15.17 4.29 -16.57
C SER A 104 -15.50 2.83 -16.91
N VAL A 105 -14.47 2.08 -17.36
CA VAL A 105 -14.65 0.66 -17.69
C VAL A 105 -14.20 -0.19 -16.53
N VAL A 106 -15.08 -1.07 -16.08
CA VAL A 106 -14.85 -1.97 -14.95
C VAL A 106 -14.99 -3.42 -15.40
N ARG A 107 -14.03 -4.24 -15.03
CA ARG A 107 -14.09 -5.69 -15.20
C ARG A 107 -14.38 -6.36 -13.86
N PHE A 108 -15.33 -7.26 -13.85
CA PHE A 108 -15.62 -8.11 -12.70
C PHE A 108 -14.80 -9.40 -12.76
N ARG A 109 -14.46 -9.89 -11.59
CA ARG A 109 -13.73 -11.15 -11.41
C ARG A 109 -14.30 -11.86 -10.20
N GLY A 110 -14.46 -13.17 -10.31
CA GLY A 110 -14.81 -14.01 -9.18
C GLY A 110 -13.65 -14.15 -8.17
N PRO A 111 -13.77 -15.03 -7.19
CA PRO A 111 -12.72 -15.25 -6.21
C PRO A 111 -11.40 -15.65 -6.88
N PRO A 112 -10.26 -15.20 -6.35
CA PRO A 112 -8.97 -15.60 -6.86
C PRO A 112 -8.75 -17.10 -6.66
N ILE A 113 -8.30 -17.79 -7.70
CA ILE A 113 -7.89 -19.18 -7.61
C ILE A 113 -6.42 -19.20 -7.19
N VAL A 114 -6.17 -19.61 -5.97
CA VAL A 114 -4.79 -19.86 -5.50
C VAL A 114 -4.38 -21.23 -6.02
N THR A 115 -3.63 -21.25 -7.12
CA THR A 115 -2.97 -22.48 -7.54
C THR A 115 -1.73 -22.66 -6.69
N SER A 116 -1.84 -23.42 -5.62
CA SER A 116 -0.68 -23.88 -4.86
C SER A 116 0.05 -24.95 -5.68
N ALA A 117 0.88 -24.53 -6.60
CA ALA A 117 1.86 -25.38 -7.25
C ALA A 117 3.25 -25.04 -6.69
N GLY A 118 3.44 -25.31 -5.41
CA GLY A 118 4.76 -25.50 -4.84
C GLY A 118 5.04 -27.00 -4.78
N PRO A 119 6.28 -27.48 -5.01
CA PRO A 119 6.61 -28.87 -4.78
C PRO A 119 6.29 -29.23 -3.33
N ALA A 120 5.65 -30.37 -3.13
CA ALA A 120 5.35 -30.92 -1.82
C ALA A 120 6.68 -30.97 -0.98
N GLY A 121 6.77 -30.16 0.07
CA GLY A 121 7.93 -30.18 0.97
C GLY A 121 8.58 -28.83 1.32
N SER A 122 8.15 -27.72 0.77
CA SER A 122 8.65 -26.43 1.23
C SER A 122 7.71 -25.84 2.30
N ASP A 123 7.97 -26.16 3.55
CA ASP A 123 7.34 -25.56 4.74
C ASP A 123 7.75 -24.09 5.00
N LEU A 124 8.25 -23.42 4.02
CA LEU A 124 8.48 -22.01 4.10
C LEU A 124 7.19 -21.30 3.71
N ILE A 125 6.58 -20.66 4.69
CA ILE A 125 5.53 -19.65 4.50
C ILE A 125 6.16 -18.49 3.71
N GLU A 126 6.48 -18.74 2.46
CA GLU A 126 6.68 -17.67 1.52
C GLU A 126 5.29 -17.10 1.25
N GLN A 127 5.08 -15.86 1.66
CA GLN A 127 3.90 -15.12 1.24
C GLN A 127 3.71 -15.35 -0.25
N PRO A 128 2.52 -15.70 -0.71
CA PRO A 128 2.27 -15.96 -2.12
C PRO A 128 2.69 -14.69 -2.87
N LYS A 129 3.82 -14.74 -3.55
CA LYS A 129 4.24 -13.68 -4.46
C LYS A 129 3.06 -13.51 -5.40
N LEU A 130 2.55 -12.30 -5.51
CA LEU A 130 1.40 -11.92 -6.36
C LEU A 130 1.50 -12.44 -7.82
N LYS A 131 2.63 -12.98 -8.20
CA LYS A 131 2.88 -13.63 -9.50
C LYS A 131 1.98 -14.83 -9.80
N ASN A 132 1.35 -15.45 -8.81
CA ASN A 132 0.51 -16.64 -9.00
C ASN A 132 -1.00 -16.35 -8.95
N LEU A 133 -1.42 -15.09 -8.80
CA LEU A 133 -2.80 -14.66 -8.92
C LEU A 133 -3.18 -14.45 -10.41
N GLN A 134 -3.01 -15.48 -11.22
CA GLN A 134 -3.29 -15.37 -12.66
C GLN A 134 -4.68 -15.83 -13.05
N ALA A 135 -5.39 -16.51 -12.17
CA ALA A 135 -6.72 -17.05 -12.47
C ALA A 135 -7.74 -16.58 -11.43
N PHE A 136 -8.90 -16.24 -11.94
CA PHE A 136 -10.08 -15.94 -11.13
C PHE A 136 -11.17 -16.95 -11.48
N ALA A 137 -11.91 -17.39 -10.48
CA ALA A 137 -13.10 -18.19 -10.71
C ALA A 137 -14.14 -17.39 -11.51
N THR A 138 -15.02 -18.09 -12.19
CA THR A 138 -16.15 -17.46 -12.87
C THR A 138 -17.18 -17.01 -11.84
N ILE A 139 -17.76 -15.84 -12.07
CA ILE A 139 -18.91 -15.37 -11.30
C ILE A 139 -20.12 -16.24 -11.67
N PRO A 140 -20.83 -16.80 -10.68
CA PRO A 140 -21.99 -17.63 -10.95
C PRO A 140 -23.09 -16.86 -11.68
N THR A 141 -23.73 -17.51 -12.63
CA THR A 141 -24.91 -16.99 -13.31
C THR A 141 -26.07 -16.85 -12.34
N PHE A 142 -26.76 -15.72 -12.38
CA PHE A 142 -27.98 -15.48 -11.62
C PHE A 142 -29.02 -14.81 -12.51
N ASP A 143 -30.30 -15.09 -12.31
CA ASP A 143 -31.40 -14.54 -13.12
C ASP A 143 -31.11 -14.55 -14.63
N ASN A 144 -30.45 -15.58 -15.12
CA ASN A 144 -30.00 -15.73 -16.51
C ASN A 144 -28.95 -14.68 -16.98
N VAL A 145 -28.38 -13.88 -16.06
CA VAL A 145 -27.25 -13.00 -16.35
C VAL A 145 -25.97 -13.79 -16.29
N SER A 146 -25.30 -13.98 -17.40
CA SER A 146 -24.07 -14.80 -17.55
C SER A 146 -22.86 -14.03 -18.04
N ASP A 147 -23.06 -12.80 -18.52
CA ASP A 147 -22.02 -12.00 -19.19
C ASP A 147 -21.06 -11.27 -18.24
N LEU A 148 -21.29 -11.32 -16.92
CA LEU A 148 -20.42 -10.64 -15.92
C LEU A 148 -18.95 -11.07 -15.99
N ASN A 149 -18.67 -12.21 -16.57
CA ASN A 149 -17.31 -12.72 -16.77
C ASN A 149 -16.62 -12.12 -18.01
N ASN A 150 -17.20 -11.10 -18.64
CA ASN A 150 -16.64 -10.46 -19.82
C ASN A 150 -15.25 -9.86 -19.53
N THR A 151 -14.28 -10.25 -20.33
CA THR A 151 -12.88 -9.82 -20.19
C THR A 151 -12.65 -8.39 -20.64
N SER A 152 -13.50 -7.86 -21.53
CA SER A 152 -13.42 -6.46 -22.01
C SER A 152 -13.96 -5.46 -21.00
N GLY A 153 -14.64 -5.94 -19.94
CA GLY A 153 -15.26 -5.11 -18.93
C GLY A 153 -16.55 -4.43 -19.41
N PHE A 154 -17.10 -3.60 -18.53
CA PHE A 154 -18.37 -2.89 -18.74
C PHE A 154 -18.17 -1.40 -18.48
N THR A 155 -18.78 -0.58 -19.30
CA THR A 155 -18.91 0.85 -19.02
C THR A 155 -19.95 1.05 -17.93
N ILE A 156 -19.59 1.77 -16.88
CA ILE A 156 -20.46 1.99 -15.74
C ILE A 156 -21.23 3.31 -15.82
N ALA A 157 -22.43 3.31 -15.29
CA ALA A 157 -23.19 4.50 -14.96
C ALA A 157 -23.38 4.56 -13.43
N LEU A 158 -23.38 5.77 -12.86
CA LEU A 158 -23.45 5.95 -11.42
C LEU A 158 -24.89 5.80 -10.94
N GLY A 159 -25.02 5.30 -9.70
CA GLY A 159 -26.29 5.12 -9.02
C GLY A 159 -26.90 3.75 -9.22
N GLN A 160 -28.15 3.63 -8.87
CA GLN A 160 -28.95 2.42 -8.95
C GLN A 160 -30.17 2.70 -9.82
N ILE A 161 -30.41 1.85 -10.82
CA ILE A 161 -31.59 1.93 -11.67
C ILE A 161 -32.69 1.01 -11.12
N ASP A 162 -33.93 1.46 -11.17
CA ASP A 162 -35.12 0.65 -10.82
C ASP A 162 -35.86 0.12 -12.07
N ALA A 163 -36.85 -0.73 -11.87
CA ALA A 163 -37.69 -1.28 -12.94
C ALA A 163 -38.53 -0.23 -13.69
N ALA A 164 -38.69 0.96 -13.12
CA ALA A 164 -39.35 2.09 -13.75
C ALA A 164 -38.36 2.98 -14.55
N GLY A 165 -37.08 2.70 -14.49
CA GLY A 165 -36.03 3.46 -15.15
C GLY A 165 -35.53 4.67 -14.38
N ASN A 166 -35.94 4.85 -13.12
CA ASN A 166 -35.44 5.92 -12.29
C ASN A 166 -34.04 5.56 -11.78
N VAL A 167 -33.15 6.56 -11.76
CA VAL A 167 -31.79 6.42 -11.24
C VAL A 167 -31.67 7.17 -9.91
N THR A 168 -31.28 6.49 -8.87
CA THR A 168 -31.06 7.04 -7.54
C THR A 168 -29.61 6.88 -7.10
N GLY A 169 -29.12 7.78 -6.25
CA GLY A 169 -27.74 7.72 -5.72
C GLY A 169 -26.65 7.94 -6.77
N ALA A 170 -26.97 8.61 -7.88
CA ALA A 170 -26.01 8.90 -8.94
C ALA A 170 -25.10 10.10 -8.64
N THR A 171 -25.54 10.97 -7.74
CA THR A 171 -24.82 12.17 -7.34
C THR A 171 -24.78 12.28 -5.83
N THR A 172 -23.68 12.78 -5.31
CA THR A 172 -23.55 13.14 -3.90
C THR A 172 -23.22 14.61 -3.78
N THR A 173 -23.81 15.25 -2.77
CA THR A 173 -23.49 16.63 -2.42
C THR A 173 -22.25 16.73 -1.56
N ASP A 174 -21.96 15.67 -0.82
CA ASP A 174 -20.77 15.54 0.03
C ASP A 174 -20.24 14.11 -0.03
N PRO A 175 -19.09 13.88 -0.70
CA PRO A 175 -18.50 12.55 -0.83
C PRO A 175 -18.10 11.91 0.50
N LEU A 176 -17.95 12.69 1.56
CA LEU A 176 -17.57 12.17 2.87
C LEU A 176 -18.78 11.68 3.68
N THR A 177 -19.93 12.33 3.51
CA THR A 177 -21.15 12.03 4.27
C THR A 177 -22.18 11.23 3.48
N ASP A 178 -22.13 11.30 2.15
CA ASP A 178 -23.05 10.60 1.24
C ASP A 178 -22.27 9.95 0.10
N PRO A 179 -21.49 8.91 0.37
CA PRO A 179 -20.69 8.23 -0.64
C PRO A 179 -21.58 7.50 -1.65
N ILE A 180 -21.15 7.49 -2.91
CA ILE A 180 -21.81 6.72 -3.95
C ILE A 180 -21.48 5.25 -3.77
N ASN A 181 -22.50 4.48 -3.41
CA ASN A 181 -22.36 3.05 -3.10
C ASN A 181 -22.85 2.12 -4.20
N TYR A 182 -23.42 2.68 -5.26
CA TYR A 182 -23.95 1.91 -6.37
C TYR A 182 -23.52 2.48 -7.71
N PHE A 183 -23.25 1.58 -8.62
CA PHE A 183 -23.21 1.86 -10.04
C PHE A 183 -23.93 0.74 -10.79
N TYR A 184 -24.34 0.99 -12.02
CA TYR A 184 -24.99 -0.02 -12.83
C TYR A 184 -24.30 -0.17 -14.18
N ILE A 185 -24.52 -1.32 -14.78
CA ILE A 185 -24.04 -1.69 -16.10
C ILE A 185 -25.20 -2.18 -16.94
N THR A 186 -25.04 -2.12 -18.24
CA THR A 186 -25.96 -2.77 -19.20
C THR A 186 -25.44 -4.17 -19.48
N SER A 187 -26.27 -5.17 -19.26
CA SER A 187 -25.98 -6.57 -19.58
C SER A 187 -26.44 -6.90 -21.01
N THR A 188 -25.69 -7.74 -21.68
CA THR A 188 -26.09 -8.34 -22.97
C THR A 188 -26.95 -9.58 -22.78
N SER A 189 -26.97 -10.13 -21.56
CA SER A 189 -27.82 -11.26 -21.17
C SER A 189 -29.22 -10.74 -20.86
N ASN A 190 -30.23 -11.58 -21.09
CA ASN A 190 -31.62 -11.26 -20.78
C ASN A 190 -32.01 -11.84 -19.42
N ALA A 191 -32.17 -10.99 -18.42
CA ALA A 191 -32.70 -11.40 -17.12
C ALA A 191 -34.15 -11.92 -17.29
N THR A 192 -34.51 -12.88 -16.45
CA THR A 192 -35.81 -13.54 -16.52
C THR A 192 -36.84 -12.92 -15.57
N LEU A 193 -36.44 -12.63 -14.35
CA LEU A 193 -37.34 -12.15 -13.28
C LEU A 193 -37.15 -10.68 -12.93
N GLY A 194 -35.92 -10.22 -12.93
CA GLY A 194 -35.55 -8.90 -12.39
C GLY A 194 -35.59 -8.86 -10.87
N ASN A 195 -34.90 -7.92 -10.28
CA ASN A 195 -34.71 -7.72 -8.84
C ASN A 195 -34.13 -8.95 -8.11
N VAL A 196 -33.40 -9.81 -8.83
CA VAL A 196 -32.71 -10.96 -8.26
C VAL A 196 -31.30 -10.57 -7.88
N LYS A 197 -30.90 -10.86 -6.65
CA LYS A 197 -29.52 -10.69 -6.18
C LYS A 197 -28.71 -11.95 -6.45
N GLY A 198 -27.45 -11.77 -6.82
CA GLY A 198 -26.58 -12.89 -7.12
C GLY A 198 -25.11 -12.54 -7.27
N GLY A 199 -24.36 -13.51 -7.76
CA GLY A 199 -22.92 -13.41 -7.98
C GLY A 199 -22.07 -14.11 -6.92
N GLY A 200 -22.64 -14.45 -5.75
CA GLY A 200 -21.89 -15.10 -4.67
C GLY A 200 -20.91 -14.18 -3.96
N ASP A 201 -19.99 -14.79 -3.23
CA ASP A 201 -19.02 -14.09 -2.37
C ASP A 201 -17.67 -13.84 -3.05
N ASN A 202 -16.89 -12.93 -2.47
CA ASN A 202 -15.50 -12.66 -2.84
C ASN A 202 -15.28 -12.22 -4.29
N ASN A 203 -16.29 -11.67 -4.92
CA ASN A 203 -16.13 -11.03 -6.21
C ASN A 203 -15.38 -9.71 -6.09
N SER A 204 -14.71 -9.32 -7.15
CA SER A 204 -13.97 -8.07 -7.21
C SER A 204 -14.29 -7.28 -8.47
N ALA A 205 -14.20 -5.97 -8.36
CA ALA A 205 -14.33 -5.03 -9.45
C ALA A 205 -13.03 -4.23 -9.60
N GLY A 206 -12.55 -4.08 -10.82
CA GLY A 206 -11.31 -3.38 -11.05
C GLY A 206 -11.07 -3.05 -12.52
N PRO A 207 -9.86 -2.64 -12.90
CA PRO A 207 -9.51 -2.34 -14.27
C PRO A 207 -9.57 -3.58 -15.15
N VAL A 208 -9.68 -3.36 -16.46
CA VAL A 208 -9.68 -4.45 -17.46
C VAL A 208 -8.37 -5.23 -17.39
N THR A 209 -7.25 -4.54 -17.37
CA THR A 209 -5.90 -5.11 -17.22
C THR A 209 -5.42 -4.88 -15.81
N LEU A 210 -4.88 -5.92 -15.19
CA LEU A 210 -4.15 -5.80 -13.92
C LEU A 210 -2.69 -5.62 -14.27
N GLU A 211 -2.13 -4.48 -13.92
CA GLU A 211 -0.69 -4.29 -14.00
C GLU A 211 -0.04 -5.10 -12.87
N VAL A 212 0.78 -6.06 -13.26
CA VAL A 212 1.66 -6.75 -12.31
C VAL A 212 2.81 -5.81 -12.04
N VAL A 213 2.79 -5.11 -10.93
CA VAL A 213 3.94 -4.35 -10.48
C VAL A 213 5.03 -5.35 -10.12
N ASN A 214 5.99 -5.53 -11.02
CA ASN A 214 7.23 -6.23 -10.71
C ASN A 214 8.00 -5.37 -9.71
N GLY A 215 7.96 -5.74 -8.43
CA GLY A 215 8.81 -5.18 -7.39
C GLY A 215 10.20 -5.78 -7.43
#